data_4bb702540253a18a2333f6f2d8338420
#
_entry.id   4bb702540253a18a2333f6f2d8338420
#
_cell.length_a   1.000
_cell.length_b   1.000
_cell.length_c   1.000
_cell.angle_alpha   90.00
_cell.angle_beta   90.00
_cell.angle_gamma   90.00
#
_symmetry.space_group_name_H-M   'P 1'
#
loop_
_entity.id
_entity.type
_entity.pdbx_description
1 polymer ?
#
loop_
_entity_poly.entity_id
_entity_poly.type
_entity_poly.pdbx_seq_one_letter_code
_entity_poly.pdbx_strand_id
1 'polypeptide(L)'
;RDGRGDARLIGLTMRTGPASQLTVSRSFDGALRLRSLEEKVTHETVVLKGDVERSLSASARELGATASIVRAASRLFATKFDLQRDIRASDEFTLVFDRDVTEAGRTVDVGDLMYAELKGRTFYRFRPAGAKEAQFFDENGKNLRSAMMRTPLQSFRRVSSNFGVRTHPISGYRKMHQGIATR
;
A
#
# COMPACT_ATOMS: atom_id res chain seq x y z
N ARG A 1 -1.86 45.16 -9.69
CA ARG A 1 -2.13 45.85 -10.96
C ARG A 1 -1.37 47.18 -10.89
N ASP A 2 -0.51 47.46 -11.84
CA ASP A 2 0.00 48.78 -12.03
C ASP A 2 -1.10 49.62 -12.71
N GLY A 3 -1.04 50.96 -12.60
CA GLY A 3 -2.12 51.83 -13.03
C GLY A 3 -2.42 51.86 -14.55
N ARG A 4 -1.87 50.92 -15.33
CA ARG A 4 -2.08 50.75 -16.78
C ARG A 4 -2.93 49.53 -17.15
N GLY A 5 -3.48 48.82 -16.17
CA GLY A 5 -4.38 47.67 -16.43
C GLY A 5 -3.69 46.35 -16.70
N ASP A 6 -2.36 46.31 -16.83
CA ASP A 6 -1.62 45.06 -17.04
C ASP A 6 -1.45 44.30 -15.73
N ALA A 7 -1.76 42.99 -15.76
CA ALA A 7 -1.54 42.11 -14.60
C ALA A 7 -0.05 41.75 -14.50
N ARG A 8 0.56 42.13 -13.36
CA ARG A 8 1.96 41.78 -13.09
C ARG A 8 2.05 40.73 -11.99
N LEU A 9 2.81 39.67 -12.25
CA LEU A 9 3.07 38.64 -11.23
C LEU A 9 3.90 39.24 -10.09
N ILE A 10 3.34 39.25 -8.87
CA ILE A 10 3.99 39.70 -7.63
C ILE A 10 4.59 38.56 -6.82
N GLY A 11 4.07 37.37 -7.01
CA GLY A 11 4.63 36.18 -6.34
C GLY A 11 3.96 34.90 -6.79
N LEU A 12 4.68 33.79 -6.61
CA LEU A 12 4.23 32.44 -6.87
C LEU A 12 4.75 31.55 -5.76
N THR A 13 3.88 30.72 -5.20
CA THR A 13 4.26 29.67 -4.28
C THR A 13 3.90 28.32 -4.87
N MET A 14 4.86 27.39 -4.90
CA MET A 14 4.66 26.03 -5.40
C MET A 14 5.24 25.02 -4.43
N ARG A 15 4.59 23.87 -4.30
CA ARG A 15 5.20 22.71 -3.64
C ARG A 15 6.16 22.03 -4.58
N THR A 16 7.36 21.77 -4.10
CA THR A 16 8.43 21.06 -4.81
C THR A 16 8.58 19.63 -4.32
N GLY A 17 7.96 19.31 -3.17
CA GLY A 17 7.93 17.99 -2.58
C GLY A 17 6.92 17.89 -1.44
N PRO A 18 6.77 16.71 -0.81
CA PRO A 18 5.84 16.50 0.29
C PRO A 18 6.08 17.44 1.50
N ALA A 19 7.36 17.74 1.81
CA ALA A 19 7.77 18.60 2.91
C ALA A 19 8.47 19.88 2.43
N SER A 20 8.46 20.20 1.13
CA SER A 20 9.19 21.33 0.59
C SER A 20 8.30 22.25 -0.26
N GLN A 21 8.55 23.53 -0.14
CA GLN A 21 7.82 24.59 -0.81
C GLN A 21 8.79 25.67 -1.30
N LEU A 22 8.58 26.13 -2.51
CA LEU A 22 9.33 27.21 -3.13
C LEU A 22 8.43 28.43 -3.29
N THR A 23 8.89 29.57 -2.81
CA THR A 23 8.21 30.85 -3.01
C THR A 23 9.11 31.79 -3.80
N VAL A 24 8.59 32.29 -4.91
CA VAL A 24 9.20 33.36 -5.69
C VAL A 24 8.38 34.62 -5.44
N SER A 25 9.00 35.68 -4.98
CA SER A 25 8.34 36.96 -4.73
C SER A 25 9.11 38.11 -5.40
N ARG A 26 8.38 39.13 -5.82
CA ARG A 26 8.97 40.36 -6.36
C ARG A 26 9.16 41.36 -5.23
N SER A 27 10.39 41.83 -5.03
CA SER A 27 10.71 42.90 -4.09
C SER A 27 10.23 44.27 -4.62
N PHE A 28 10.23 45.26 -3.74
CA PHE A 28 9.88 46.65 -4.11
C PHE A 28 10.80 47.28 -5.15
N ASP A 29 12.07 46.82 -5.21
CA ASP A 29 13.07 47.18 -6.22
C ASP A 29 12.85 46.48 -7.58
N GLY A 30 11.82 45.60 -7.67
CA GLY A 30 11.47 44.86 -8.87
C GLY A 30 12.21 43.55 -9.04
N ALA A 31 13.19 43.23 -8.19
CA ALA A 31 13.95 41.99 -8.25
C ALA A 31 13.09 40.80 -7.82
N LEU A 32 13.35 39.63 -8.41
CA LEU A 32 12.73 38.36 -7.99
C LEU A 32 13.58 37.72 -6.91
N ARG A 33 12.94 37.40 -5.79
CA ARG A 33 13.57 36.67 -4.68
C ARG A 33 12.99 35.28 -4.55
N LEU A 34 13.87 34.32 -4.40
CA LEU A 34 13.56 32.91 -4.21
C LEU A 34 13.73 32.55 -2.74
N ARG A 35 12.72 31.89 -2.16
CA ARG A 35 12.78 31.33 -0.81
C ARG A 35 12.35 29.88 -0.86
N SER A 36 13.22 28.98 -0.44
CA SER A 36 12.89 27.57 -0.17
C SER A 36 12.51 27.43 1.30
N LEU A 37 11.41 26.73 1.55
CA LEU A 37 10.97 26.34 2.88
C LEU A 37 10.92 24.81 2.92
N GLU A 38 11.63 24.25 3.88
CA GLU A 38 11.56 22.81 4.21
C GLU A 38 10.88 22.66 5.55
N GLU A 39 9.86 21.80 5.61
CA GLU A 39 9.18 21.46 6.86
C GLU A 39 9.97 20.35 7.56
N LYS A 40 10.01 20.41 8.87
CA LYS A 40 10.58 19.34 9.66
C LYS A 40 9.74 18.08 9.51
N VAL A 41 10.40 16.96 9.26
CA VAL A 41 9.80 15.64 9.11
C VAL A 41 10.10 14.83 10.35
N THR A 42 9.09 14.16 10.89
CA THR A 42 9.17 13.28 12.05
C THR A 42 8.78 11.88 11.65
N HIS A 43 9.56 10.90 12.08
CA HIS A 43 9.27 9.48 11.90
C HIS A 43 8.36 8.99 13.01
N GLU A 44 7.28 8.29 12.68
CA GLU A 44 6.36 7.71 13.66
C GLU A 44 5.92 6.30 13.26
N THR A 45 5.68 5.47 14.26
CA THR A 45 5.09 4.13 14.09
C THR A 45 3.58 4.22 14.27
N VAL A 46 2.85 3.74 13.29
CA VAL A 46 1.39 3.71 13.27
C VAL A 46 0.90 2.30 13.60
N VAL A 47 -0.02 2.21 14.55
CA VAL A 47 -0.75 0.98 14.89
C VAL A 47 -2.20 1.16 14.49
N LEU A 48 -2.67 0.39 13.53
CA LEU A 48 -4.08 0.31 13.14
C LEU A 48 -4.66 -0.99 13.68
N LYS A 49 -5.66 -0.90 14.54
CA LYS A 49 -6.42 -2.05 15.04
C LYS A 49 -7.90 -1.83 14.77
N GLY A 50 -8.58 -2.86 14.27
CA GLY A 50 -10.00 -2.80 14.00
C GLY A 50 -10.55 -4.13 13.51
N ASP A 51 -11.83 -4.10 13.18
CA ASP A 51 -12.60 -5.24 12.72
C ASP A 51 -12.86 -5.13 11.22
N VAL A 52 -12.95 -6.26 10.57
CA VAL A 52 -13.39 -6.32 9.17
C VAL A 52 -14.91 -6.04 9.14
N GLU A 53 -15.33 -5.00 8.42
CA GLU A 53 -16.74 -4.72 8.20
C GLU A 53 -17.21 -5.30 6.85
N ARG A 54 -16.82 -4.67 5.75
CA ARG A 54 -17.17 -5.11 4.39
C ARG A 54 -16.07 -5.92 3.73
N SER A 55 -14.84 -5.51 3.93
CA SER A 55 -13.64 -6.21 3.51
C SER A 55 -12.44 -5.70 4.29
N LEU A 56 -11.43 -6.55 4.48
CA LEU A 56 -10.17 -6.15 5.12
C LEU A 56 -9.57 -4.89 4.50
N SER A 57 -9.57 -4.81 3.16
CA SER A 57 -9.01 -3.67 2.44
C SER A 57 -9.80 -2.37 2.66
N ALA A 58 -11.12 -2.44 2.77
CA ALA A 58 -11.97 -1.28 3.04
C ALA A 58 -11.76 -0.81 4.48
N SER A 59 -11.90 -1.71 5.46
CA SER A 59 -11.74 -1.38 6.88
C SER A 59 -10.34 -0.82 7.20
N ALA A 60 -9.28 -1.42 6.63
CA ALA A 60 -7.93 -0.90 6.82
C ALA A 60 -7.76 0.52 6.25
N ARG A 61 -8.36 0.83 5.10
CA ARG A 61 -8.32 2.19 4.51
C ARG A 61 -9.11 3.21 5.33
N GLU A 62 -10.26 2.83 5.84
CA GLU A 62 -11.09 3.68 6.72
C GLU A 62 -10.34 4.05 8.00
N LEU A 63 -9.48 3.16 8.51
CA LEU A 63 -8.57 3.44 9.63
C LEU A 63 -7.28 4.20 9.23
N GLY A 64 -7.10 4.53 7.96
CA GLY A 64 -5.97 5.34 7.49
C GLY A 64 -4.80 4.56 6.86
N ALA A 65 -4.95 3.24 6.60
CA ALA A 65 -3.94 2.50 5.88
C ALA A 65 -3.84 2.97 4.42
N THR A 66 -2.61 3.21 3.96
CA THR A 66 -2.37 3.54 2.56
C THR A 66 -2.55 2.34 1.64
N ALA A 67 -2.70 2.60 0.34
CA ALA A 67 -2.83 1.54 -0.65
C ALA A 67 -1.60 0.59 -0.69
N SER A 68 -0.40 1.08 -0.36
CA SER A 68 0.82 0.25 -0.24
C SER A 68 0.73 -0.73 0.91
N ILE A 69 0.34 -0.27 2.10
CA ILE A 69 0.18 -1.08 3.31
C ILE A 69 -0.93 -2.12 3.13
N VAL A 70 -2.09 -1.71 2.58
CA VAL A 70 -3.19 -2.64 2.28
C VAL A 70 -2.74 -3.75 1.32
N ARG A 71 -1.99 -3.41 0.27
CA ARG A 71 -1.45 -4.43 -0.66
C ARG A 71 -0.45 -5.36 0.02
N ALA A 72 0.45 -4.81 0.85
CA ALA A 72 1.43 -5.61 1.59
C ALA A 72 0.74 -6.59 2.55
N ALA A 73 -0.23 -6.11 3.34
CA ALA A 73 -1.02 -6.92 4.26
C ALA A 73 -1.83 -8.00 3.53
N SER A 74 -2.50 -7.64 2.42
CA SER A 74 -3.28 -8.61 1.62
C SER A 74 -2.41 -9.72 1.04
N ARG A 75 -1.22 -9.40 0.53
CA ARG A 75 -0.26 -10.42 0.06
C ARG A 75 0.21 -11.33 1.18
N LEU A 76 0.48 -10.75 2.34
CA LEU A 76 0.95 -11.49 3.50
C LEU A 76 -0.13 -12.45 4.00
N PHE A 77 -1.35 -11.98 4.20
CA PHE A 77 -2.47 -12.80 4.66
C PHE A 77 -2.87 -13.88 3.65
N ALA A 78 -2.75 -13.61 2.35
CA ALA A 78 -3.01 -14.59 1.29
C ALA A 78 -2.09 -15.83 1.36
N THR A 79 -0.99 -15.78 2.10
CA THR A 79 -0.14 -16.95 2.35
C THR A 79 -0.80 -17.98 3.27
N LYS A 80 -1.74 -17.55 4.11
CA LYS A 80 -2.40 -18.39 5.13
C LYS A 80 -3.92 -18.48 4.96
N PHE A 81 -4.55 -17.48 4.35
CA PHE A 81 -6.00 -17.36 4.22
C PHE A 81 -6.42 -17.24 2.77
N ASP A 82 -7.56 -17.79 2.42
CA ASP A 82 -8.34 -17.35 1.25
C ASP A 82 -9.12 -16.10 1.66
N LEU A 83 -8.65 -14.91 1.23
CA LEU A 83 -9.22 -13.63 1.66
C LEU A 83 -10.70 -13.44 1.27
N GLN A 84 -11.21 -14.23 0.32
CA GLN A 84 -12.62 -14.16 -0.09
C GLN A 84 -13.53 -15.11 0.71
N ARG A 85 -12.97 -16.21 1.23
CA ARG A 85 -13.74 -17.28 1.87
C ARG A 85 -13.53 -17.35 3.38
N ASP A 86 -12.30 -17.11 3.83
CA ASP A 86 -11.90 -17.31 5.22
C ASP A 86 -12.11 -16.06 6.08
N ILE A 87 -12.25 -14.87 5.45
CA ILE A 87 -12.40 -13.60 6.16
C ILE A 87 -13.87 -13.20 6.21
N ARG A 88 -14.33 -12.88 7.42
CA ARG A 88 -15.72 -12.53 7.72
C ARG A 88 -15.80 -11.17 8.40
N ALA A 89 -17.00 -10.60 8.42
CA ALA A 89 -17.28 -9.45 9.27
C ALA A 89 -16.99 -9.79 10.74
N SER A 90 -16.46 -8.81 11.47
CA SER A 90 -16.01 -8.91 12.86
C SER A 90 -14.71 -9.72 13.08
N ASP A 91 -14.00 -10.15 12.02
CA ASP A 91 -12.66 -10.67 12.19
C ASP A 91 -11.71 -9.51 12.55
N GLU A 92 -11.02 -9.62 13.69
CA GLU A 92 -10.06 -8.61 14.12
C GLU A 92 -8.78 -8.63 13.28
N PHE A 93 -8.23 -7.43 13.04
CA PHE A 93 -6.92 -7.27 12.42
C PHE A 93 -6.11 -6.15 13.10
N THR A 94 -4.79 -6.30 13.04
CA THR A 94 -3.85 -5.26 13.46
C THR A 94 -2.77 -5.11 12.40
N LEU A 95 -2.44 -3.86 12.03
CA LEU A 95 -1.34 -3.54 11.12
C LEU A 95 -0.43 -2.53 11.80
N VAL A 96 0.89 -2.76 11.75
CA VAL A 96 1.90 -1.82 12.25
C VAL A 96 2.86 -1.48 11.12
N PHE A 97 3.06 -0.20 10.89
CA PHE A 97 3.97 0.31 9.87
C PHE A 97 4.51 1.68 10.27
N ASP A 98 5.61 2.07 9.68
CA ASP A 98 6.20 3.38 9.88
C ASP A 98 5.72 4.38 8.83
N ARG A 99 5.68 5.65 9.20
CA ARG A 99 5.49 6.75 8.26
C ARG A 99 6.27 7.99 8.69
N ASP A 100 6.58 8.80 7.71
CA ASP A 100 7.15 10.11 7.90
C ASP A 100 6.07 11.17 7.72
N VAL A 101 5.97 12.08 8.70
CA VAL A 101 4.97 13.15 8.71
C VAL A 101 5.63 14.51 8.93
N THR A 102 5.07 15.54 8.33
CA THR A 102 5.47 16.93 8.63
C THR A 102 4.86 17.38 9.96
N GLU A 103 5.34 18.47 10.53
CA GLU A 103 4.73 19.10 11.73
C GLU A 103 3.25 19.45 11.56
N ALA A 104 2.81 19.68 10.32
CA ALA A 104 1.41 19.90 9.97
C ALA A 104 0.61 18.60 9.82
N GLY A 105 1.17 17.42 10.18
CA GLY A 105 0.51 16.12 10.10
C GLY A 105 0.35 15.54 8.69
N ARG A 106 1.05 16.09 7.69
CA ARG A 106 0.99 15.56 6.32
C ARG A 106 1.96 14.38 6.17
N THR A 107 1.48 13.29 5.63
CA THR A 107 2.33 12.14 5.30
C THR A 107 3.28 12.49 4.16
N VAL A 108 4.56 12.35 4.41
CA VAL A 108 5.67 12.55 3.46
C VAL A 108 6.00 11.25 2.77
N ASP A 109 6.17 10.20 3.55
CA ASP A 109 6.45 8.85 3.09
C ASP A 109 5.77 7.81 4.00
N VAL A 110 5.58 6.62 3.47
CA VAL A 110 5.04 5.48 4.20
C VAL A 110 6.02 4.34 4.05
N GLY A 111 6.58 3.94 5.18
CA GLY A 111 7.51 2.85 5.27
C GLY A 111 6.87 1.48 5.07
N ASP A 112 7.61 0.47 5.45
CA ASP A 112 7.19 -0.91 5.28
C ASP A 112 6.21 -1.37 6.37
N LEU A 113 5.33 -2.32 6.02
CA LEU A 113 4.55 -3.08 7.00
C LEU A 113 5.52 -3.89 7.88
N MET A 114 5.49 -3.67 9.21
CA MET A 114 6.40 -4.34 10.15
C MET A 114 5.73 -5.50 10.89
N TYR A 115 4.48 -5.34 11.20
CA TYR A 115 3.67 -6.34 11.89
C TYR A 115 2.28 -6.38 11.29
N ALA A 116 1.73 -7.56 11.20
CA ALA A 116 0.34 -7.76 10.83
C ALA A 116 -0.25 -8.93 11.62
N GLU A 117 -1.51 -8.77 12.01
CA GLU A 117 -2.30 -9.81 12.65
C GLU A 117 -3.66 -9.89 11.98
N LEU A 118 -4.18 -11.10 11.81
CA LEU A 118 -5.52 -11.36 11.32
C LEU A 118 -6.04 -12.65 11.94
N LYS A 119 -7.18 -12.59 12.59
CA LYS A 119 -7.82 -13.76 13.25
C LYS A 119 -6.87 -14.46 14.23
N GLY A 120 -6.09 -13.71 15.01
CA GLY A 120 -5.11 -14.24 15.97
C GLY A 120 -3.86 -14.86 15.35
N ARG A 121 -3.69 -14.79 14.02
CA ARG A 121 -2.45 -15.19 13.35
C ARG A 121 -1.55 -14.00 13.18
N THR A 122 -0.34 -14.08 13.69
CA THR A 122 0.62 -12.98 13.74
C THR A 122 1.75 -13.17 12.73
N PHE A 123 2.21 -12.04 12.18
CA PHE A 123 3.25 -11.99 11.17
C PHE A 123 4.20 -10.85 11.50
N TYR A 124 5.48 -11.15 11.53
CA TYR A 124 6.53 -10.21 11.90
C TYR A 124 7.50 -10.01 10.75
N ARG A 125 7.82 -8.76 10.46
CA ARG A 125 8.89 -8.42 9.52
C ARG A 125 10.21 -8.38 10.25
N PHE A 126 11.14 -9.24 9.86
CA PHE A 126 12.45 -9.35 10.47
C PHE A 126 13.53 -9.56 9.41
N ARG A 127 14.71 -9.01 9.65
CA ARG A 127 15.89 -9.23 8.80
C ARG A 127 16.88 -10.13 9.56
N PRO A 128 16.98 -11.42 9.24
CA PRO A 128 17.96 -12.31 9.84
C PRO A 128 19.39 -11.84 9.56
N ALA A 129 20.30 -12.16 10.45
CA ALA A 129 21.72 -11.89 10.25
C ALA A 129 22.19 -12.52 8.94
N GLY A 130 22.90 -11.72 8.12
CA GLY A 130 23.38 -12.14 6.79
C GLY A 130 22.35 -12.09 5.66
N ALA A 131 21.07 -11.82 5.93
CA ALA A 131 20.07 -11.62 4.89
C ALA A 131 20.18 -10.21 4.28
N LYS A 132 20.03 -10.11 2.94
CA LYS A 132 20.03 -8.83 2.22
C LYS A 132 18.78 -8.01 2.52
N GLU A 133 17.63 -8.66 2.71
CA GLU A 133 16.32 -8.03 2.87
C GLU A 133 15.58 -8.57 4.09
N ALA A 134 14.73 -7.74 4.68
CA ALA A 134 13.79 -8.17 5.70
C ALA A 134 12.70 -9.04 5.07
N GLN A 135 12.23 -10.04 5.82
CA GLN A 135 11.25 -11.03 5.39
C GLN A 135 10.18 -11.19 6.47
N PHE A 136 9.04 -11.74 6.10
CA PHE A 136 7.99 -12.03 7.07
C PHE A 136 8.09 -13.45 7.62
N PHE A 137 7.83 -13.56 8.90
CA PHE A 137 7.81 -14.81 9.66
C PHE A 137 6.48 -14.93 10.41
N ASP A 138 5.98 -16.14 10.56
CA ASP A 138 4.79 -16.40 11.36
C ASP A 138 5.16 -16.54 12.85
N GLU A 139 4.15 -16.76 13.69
CA GLU A 139 4.28 -16.93 15.14
C GLU A 139 5.26 -18.06 15.57
N ASN A 140 5.54 -19.00 14.68
CA ASN A 140 6.47 -20.11 14.90
C ASN A 140 7.87 -19.84 14.34
N GLY A 141 8.13 -18.62 13.86
CA GLY A 141 9.39 -18.27 13.22
C GLY A 141 9.59 -18.87 11.83
N LYS A 142 8.53 -19.40 11.20
CA LYS A 142 8.60 -19.93 9.85
C LYS A 142 8.56 -18.80 8.84
N ASN A 143 9.56 -18.78 7.93
CA ASN A 143 9.63 -17.80 6.85
C ASN A 143 8.49 -18.01 5.84
N LEU A 144 7.80 -16.94 5.51
CA LEU A 144 6.66 -16.97 4.58
C LEU A 144 7.06 -16.82 3.11
N ARG A 145 8.31 -16.45 2.82
CA ARG A 145 8.81 -16.27 1.44
C ARG A 145 8.78 -17.58 0.62
N SER A 146 8.84 -18.73 1.30
CA SER A 146 8.78 -20.06 0.68
C SER A 146 7.37 -20.65 0.62
N ALA A 147 6.36 -19.99 1.18
CA ALA A 147 4.99 -20.46 1.11
C ALA A 147 4.38 -20.16 -0.25
N MET A 148 3.89 -21.20 -0.95
CA MET A 148 3.07 -20.99 -2.14
C MET A 148 1.82 -20.20 -1.76
N MET A 149 1.54 -19.14 -2.46
CA MET A 149 0.27 -18.40 -2.29
C MET A 149 -0.90 -19.35 -2.58
N ARG A 150 -1.90 -19.40 -1.69
CA ARG A 150 -3.15 -20.13 -1.96
C ARG A 150 -3.87 -19.58 -3.20
N THR A 151 -3.72 -18.28 -3.44
CA THR A 151 -4.22 -17.61 -4.64
C THR A 151 -3.02 -16.96 -5.35
N PRO A 152 -2.45 -17.59 -6.39
CA PRO A 152 -1.22 -17.12 -7.03
C PRO A 152 -1.40 -15.81 -7.82
N LEU A 153 -2.65 -15.44 -8.14
CA LEU A 153 -2.97 -14.21 -8.84
C LEU A 153 -3.46 -13.14 -7.87
N GLN A 154 -2.94 -11.93 -7.99
CA GLN A 154 -3.30 -10.80 -7.12
C GLN A 154 -4.73 -10.31 -7.31
N SER A 155 -5.27 -10.48 -8.52
CA SER A 155 -6.67 -10.25 -8.84
C SER A 155 -7.06 -11.05 -10.08
N PHE A 156 -8.23 -11.66 -10.05
CA PHE A 156 -8.90 -12.20 -11.22
C PHE A 156 -10.41 -12.03 -11.06
N ARG A 157 -11.09 -11.73 -12.14
CA ARG A 157 -12.54 -11.52 -12.09
C ARG A 157 -13.29 -12.83 -11.88
N ARG A 158 -12.85 -13.87 -12.57
CA ARG A 158 -13.44 -15.23 -12.46
C ARG A 158 -12.50 -16.28 -13.00
N VAL A 159 -12.69 -17.51 -12.56
CA VAL A 159 -12.16 -18.68 -13.23
C VAL A 159 -12.96 -18.90 -14.52
N SER A 160 -12.31 -18.77 -15.65
CA SER A 160 -12.93 -18.96 -16.97
C SER A 160 -12.90 -20.41 -17.42
N SER A 161 -11.99 -21.22 -16.90
CA SER A 161 -11.88 -22.64 -17.18
C SER A 161 -11.16 -23.39 -16.06
N ASN A 162 -11.77 -24.48 -15.63
CA ASN A 162 -11.22 -25.36 -14.59
C ASN A 162 -10.22 -26.39 -15.18
N PHE A 163 -9.41 -26.97 -14.31
CA PHE A 163 -8.64 -28.17 -14.63
C PHE A 163 -9.56 -29.33 -14.95
N GLY A 164 -9.26 -30.12 -15.98
CA GLY A 164 -10.01 -31.30 -16.34
C GLY A 164 -10.24 -31.48 -17.83
N VAL A 165 -10.95 -32.54 -18.19
CA VAL A 165 -11.27 -32.84 -19.59
C VAL A 165 -12.39 -31.90 -20.07
N ARG A 166 -12.11 -31.15 -21.14
CA ARG A 166 -13.09 -30.27 -21.78
C ARG A 166 -12.99 -30.30 -23.30
N THR A 167 -14.02 -29.85 -23.99
CA THR A 167 -13.98 -29.64 -25.42
C THR A 167 -13.10 -28.41 -25.72
N HIS A 168 -12.09 -28.61 -26.57
CA HIS A 168 -11.18 -27.53 -26.94
C HIS A 168 -11.92 -26.52 -27.85
N PRO A 169 -11.90 -25.21 -27.54
CA PRO A 169 -12.77 -24.23 -28.21
C PRO A 169 -12.46 -24.04 -29.71
N ILE A 170 -11.23 -24.39 -30.14
CA ILE A 170 -10.83 -24.21 -31.54
C ILE A 170 -10.92 -25.53 -32.30
N SER A 171 -10.46 -26.65 -31.74
CA SER A 171 -10.39 -27.93 -32.40
C SER A 171 -11.63 -28.80 -32.25
N GLY A 172 -12.53 -28.49 -31.34
CA GLY A 172 -13.76 -29.26 -31.08
C GLY A 172 -13.56 -30.61 -30.40
N TYR A 173 -12.33 -31.09 -30.21
CA TYR A 173 -12.05 -32.36 -29.57
C TYR A 173 -11.98 -32.26 -28.04
N ARG A 174 -12.35 -33.36 -27.37
CA ARG A 174 -12.17 -33.49 -25.91
C ARG A 174 -10.67 -33.65 -25.61
N LYS A 175 -10.14 -32.69 -24.84
CA LYS A 175 -8.72 -32.67 -24.43
C LYS A 175 -8.59 -32.32 -22.97
N MET A 176 -7.59 -32.89 -22.31
CA MET A 176 -7.24 -32.55 -20.95
C MET A 176 -6.72 -31.11 -20.89
N HIS A 177 -7.37 -30.27 -20.10
CA HIS A 177 -6.91 -28.93 -19.73
C HIS A 177 -6.09 -29.04 -18.44
N GLN A 178 -4.76 -28.90 -18.56
CA GLN A 178 -3.81 -29.10 -17.47
C GLN A 178 -3.57 -27.85 -16.63
N GLY A 179 -4.49 -26.89 -16.65
CA GLY A 179 -4.39 -25.65 -15.92
C GLY A 179 -5.75 -25.06 -15.57
N ILE A 180 -5.71 -23.93 -14.85
CA ILE A 180 -6.88 -23.10 -14.58
C ILE A 180 -6.68 -21.80 -15.35
N ALA A 181 -7.63 -21.43 -16.20
CA ALA A 181 -7.63 -20.15 -16.87
C ALA A 181 -8.47 -19.13 -16.08
N THR A 182 -7.95 -17.93 -15.95
CA THR A 182 -8.61 -16.81 -15.24
C THR A 182 -8.76 -15.62 -16.18
N ARG A 183 -9.77 -14.80 -15.91
CA ARG A 183 -10.02 -13.53 -16.63
C ARG A 183 -10.12 -12.37 -15.67
#